data_323c99a13ed80c6e2fdf986c13fda0fc
#
_entry.id   323c99a13ed80c6e2fdf986c13fda0fc
#
_cell.length_a   1.000
_cell.length_b   1.000
_cell.length_c   1.000
_cell.angle_alpha   90.00
_cell.angle_beta   90.00
_cell.angle_gamma   90.00
#
_symmetry.space_group_name_H-M   'P 1'
#
loop_
_entity.id
_entity.type
_entity.pdbx_description
1 polymer ?
#
loop_
_entity_poly.entity_id
_entity_poly.type
_entity_poly.pdbx_seq_one_letter_code
_entity_poly.pdbx_strand_id
1 'polypeptide(L)'
;MKNQKNLAGVLLFIAGIIIFMGIITAESYYPLDDPYTTRENEISDLGATKPPNSIIKQPSANIFNTTMILTGIIILCATFLLQLESQNLLLTVPLGVLGIGVVGVGIFPGNITPWHSIFAFILFTAGGIGAILSYRFTRFPINLVFLVLGVIALFFLFFNELFIPYLGKGGTERFVAYPILFWMIGIGSYLAGTIQKKSAS
;
A
#
# COMPACT_ATOMS: atom_id res chain seq x y z
N MET A 1 25.34 3.39 12.94
CA MET A 1 24.72 3.10 11.63
C MET A 1 24.02 1.72 11.54
N LYS A 2 24.35 0.72 12.35
CA LYS A 2 23.78 -0.66 12.27
C LYS A 2 22.28 -0.81 12.60
N ASN A 3 21.53 0.27 12.84
CA ASN A 3 20.14 0.19 13.30
C ASN A 3 19.11 0.76 12.29
N GLN A 4 19.54 1.38 11.19
CA GLN A 4 18.64 2.09 10.28
C GLN A 4 17.78 1.12 9.45
N LYS A 5 18.36 -0.01 9.01
CA LYS A 5 17.60 -1.04 8.29
C LYS A 5 16.49 -1.66 9.14
N ASN A 6 16.81 -1.97 10.40
CA ASN A 6 15.82 -2.54 11.32
C ASN A 6 14.72 -1.52 11.63
N LEU A 7 15.10 -0.26 11.88
CA LEU A 7 14.13 0.81 12.10
C LEU A 7 13.23 1.02 10.88
N ALA A 8 13.82 1.06 9.69
CA ALA A 8 13.04 1.14 8.44
C ALA A 8 12.08 -0.04 8.29
N GLY A 9 12.53 -1.26 8.62
CA GLY A 9 11.67 -2.45 8.63
C GLY A 9 10.49 -2.30 9.59
N VAL A 10 10.74 -1.83 10.81
CA VAL A 10 9.69 -1.56 11.81
C VAL A 10 8.71 -0.50 11.29
N LEU A 11 9.21 0.58 10.69
CA LEU A 11 8.36 1.63 10.13
C LEU A 11 7.46 1.11 9.00
N LEU A 12 7.99 0.30 8.07
CA LEU A 12 7.18 -0.33 7.01
C LEU A 12 6.12 -1.28 7.57
N PHE A 13 6.49 -2.09 8.56
CA PHE A 13 5.57 -2.99 9.25
C PHE A 13 4.42 -2.22 9.91
N ILE A 14 4.75 -1.16 10.66
CA ILE A 14 3.76 -0.30 11.33
C ILE A 14 2.88 0.43 10.30
N ALA A 15 3.47 0.97 9.23
CA ALA A 15 2.71 1.63 8.15
C ALA A 15 1.66 0.69 7.55
N GLY A 16 2.03 -0.56 7.28
CA GLY A 16 1.09 -1.55 6.77
C GLY A 16 -0.06 -1.84 7.73
N ILE A 17 0.23 -1.98 9.03
CA ILE A 17 -0.81 -2.17 10.05
C ILE A 17 -1.73 -0.95 10.13
N ILE A 18 -1.16 0.27 10.11
CA ILE A 18 -1.95 1.51 10.19
C ILE A 18 -2.87 1.64 8.96
N ILE A 19 -2.39 1.35 7.74
CA ILE A 19 -3.25 1.37 6.54
C ILE A 19 -4.38 0.36 6.71
N PHE A 20 -4.07 -0.89 7.08
CA PHE A 20 -5.08 -1.94 7.22
C PHE A 20 -6.15 -1.58 8.25
N MET A 21 -5.72 -1.17 9.44
CA MET A 21 -6.63 -0.75 10.50
C MET A 21 -7.37 0.55 10.16
N GLY A 22 -6.73 1.48 9.46
CA GLY A 22 -7.34 2.72 8.99
C GLY A 22 -8.47 2.48 7.98
N ILE A 23 -8.29 1.53 7.05
CA ILE A 23 -9.35 1.10 6.13
C ILE A 23 -10.54 0.54 6.92
N ILE A 24 -10.30 -0.43 7.82
CA ILE A 24 -11.36 -1.04 8.65
C ILE A 24 -12.07 0.03 9.48
N THR A 25 -11.31 0.96 10.07
CA THR A 25 -11.90 2.05 10.87
C THR A 25 -12.76 2.97 10.00
N ALA A 26 -12.26 3.37 8.82
CA ALA A 26 -13.04 4.20 7.90
C ALA A 26 -14.32 3.50 7.43
N GLU A 27 -14.26 2.20 7.12
CA GLU A 27 -15.43 1.38 6.79
C GLU A 27 -16.43 1.35 7.97
N SER A 28 -15.94 1.16 9.19
CA SER A 28 -16.78 1.08 10.40
C SER A 28 -17.51 2.41 10.73
N TYR A 29 -16.93 3.53 10.32
CA TYR A 29 -17.51 4.87 10.49
C TYR A 29 -18.22 5.38 9.23
N TYR A 30 -18.39 4.53 8.21
CA TYR A 30 -19.19 4.90 7.05
C TYR A 30 -20.69 4.90 7.43
N PRO A 31 -21.49 5.93 7.04
CA PRO A 31 -22.89 6.03 7.44
C PRO A 31 -23.75 4.86 6.99
N LEU A 32 -24.66 4.41 7.86
CA LEU A 32 -25.52 3.25 7.61
C LEU A 32 -26.65 3.51 6.61
N ASP A 33 -27.01 4.77 6.39
CA ASP A 33 -28.03 5.21 5.42
C ASP A 33 -27.58 5.13 3.96
N ASP A 34 -26.26 4.99 3.74
CA ASP A 34 -25.65 4.80 2.42
C ASP A 34 -24.61 3.67 2.53
N PRO A 35 -25.04 2.42 2.46
CA PRO A 35 -24.18 1.31 2.85
C PRO A 35 -22.98 1.14 1.94
N TYR A 36 -21.79 1.19 2.52
CA TYR A 36 -20.55 0.80 1.89
C TYR A 36 -20.46 -0.73 1.83
N THR A 37 -20.21 -1.26 0.63
CA THR A 37 -20.03 -2.71 0.43
C THR A 37 -18.67 -3.00 -0.16
N THR A 38 -18.01 -4.03 0.34
CA THR A 38 -16.69 -4.45 -0.14
C THR A 38 -16.69 -4.91 -1.61
N ARG A 39 -17.85 -5.29 -2.14
CA ARG A 39 -18.02 -5.71 -3.54
C ARG A 39 -18.08 -4.50 -4.48
N GLU A 40 -18.94 -3.54 -4.18
CA GLU A 40 -19.26 -2.46 -5.12
C GLU A 40 -18.38 -1.23 -4.93
N ASN A 41 -17.99 -0.94 -3.68
CA ASN A 41 -17.22 0.26 -3.36
C ASN A 41 -15.71 0.00 -3.36
N GLU A 42 -14.99 0.83 -4.09
CA GLU A 42 -13.53 0.85 -4.05
C GLU A 42 -13.06 1.25 -2.63
N ILE A 43 -11.87 0.83 -2.23
CA ILE A 43 -11.28 1.24 -0.93
C ILE A 43 -11.14 2.76 -0.89
N SER A 44 -10.79 3.37 -2.02
CA SER A 44 -10.64 4.81 -2.15
C SER A 44 -11.95 5.60 -2.03
N ASP A 45 -13.12 4.95 -2.23
CA ASP A 45 -14.44 5.56 -2.01
C ASP A 45 -14.67 5.96 -0.55
N LEU A 46 -13.93 5.35 0.39
CA LEU A 46 -13.91 5.78 1.79
C LEU A 46 -13.46 7.25 1.95
N GLY A 47 -12.58 7.72 1.08
CA GLY A 47 -12.13 9.11 1.05
C GLY A 47 -13.06 10.03 0.27
N ALA A 48 -13.47 9.62 -0.91
CA ALA A 48 -14.47 10.24 -1.77
C ALA A 48 -14.71 9.37 -3.01
N THR A 49 -15.93 9.31 -3.50
CA THR A 49 -16.24 8.66 -4.78
C THR A 49 -15.86 9.53 -5.96
N LYS A 50 -15.74 8.92 -7.15
CA LYS A 50 -15.39 9.62 -8.40
C LYS A 50 -16.55 10.48 -8.92
N PRO A 51 -16.26 11.58 -9.67
CA PRO A 51 -17.28 12.36 -10.38
C PRO A 51 -18.07 11.49 -11.39
N PRO A 52 -19.29 11.94 -11.84
CA PRO A 52 -19.85 13.28 -11.68
C PRO A 52 -20.57 13.52 -10.32
N ASN A 53 -21.03 12.50 -9.64
CA ASN A 53 -21.81 12.62 -8.40
C ASN A 53 -20.98 12.17 -7.21
N SER A 54 -19.89 12.87 -6.94
CA SER A 54 -18.98 12.51 -5.87
C SER A 54 -19.64 12.58 -4.50
N ILE A 55 -19.48 11.51 -3.72
CA ILE A 55 -19.97 11.36 -2.36
C ILE A 55 -18.78 11.43 -1.42
N ILE A 56 -18.88 12.24 -0.38
CA ILE A 56 -17.89 12.37 0.69
C ILE A 56 -18.64 12.18 2.02
N LYS A 57 -18.33 11.09 2.72
CA LYS A 57 -18.98 10.76 3.99
C LYS A 57 -18.02 10.99 5.16
N GLN A 58 -18.46 11.81 6.12
CA GLN A 58 -17.68 12.04 7.33
C GLN A 58 -18.24 11.18 8.50
N PRO A 59 -17.36 10.68 9.41
CA PRO A 59 -15.91 10.94 9.51
C PRO A 59 -15.03 9.99 8.67
N SER A 60 -15.59 9.02 7.94
CA SER A 60 -14.90 8.03 7.13
C SER A 60 -13.82 8.67 6.23
N ALA A 61 -14.19 9.72 5.48
CA ALA A 61 -13.29 10.39 4.56
C ALA A 61 -12.06 11.00 5.25
N ASN A 62 -12.24 11.64 6.39
CA ASN A 62 -11.11 12.18 7.15
C ASN A 62 -10.22 11.08 7.69
N ILE A 63 -10.79 9.99 8.21
CA ILE A 63 -10.04 8.84 8.71
C ILE A 63 -9.18 8.24 7.59
N PHE A 64 -9.79 7.93 6.44
CA PHE A 64 -9.09 7.33 5.32
C PHE A 64 -7.97 8.23 4.78
N ASN A 65 -8.30 9.48 4.42
CA ASN A 65 -7.35 10.39 3.79
C ASN A 65 -6.17 10.71 4.73
N THR A 66 -6.45 10.95 6.03
CA THR A 66 -5.38 11.18 7.02
C THR A 66 -4.50 9.94 7.20
N THR A 67 -5.10 8.75 7.23
CA THR A 67 -4.34 7.49 7.29
C THR A 67 -3.38 7.37 6.10
N MET A 68 -3.85 7.64 4.88
CA MET A 68 -2.99 7.57 3.68
C MET A 68 -1.84 8.59 3.74
N ILE A 69 -2.10 9.84 4.11
CA ILE A 69 -1.05 10.86 4.22
C ILE A 69 0.01 10.45 5.26
N LEU A 70 -0.41 10.11 6.47
CA LEU A 70 0.51 9.76 7.55
C LEU A 70 1.34 8.52 7.21
N THR A 71 0.71 7.49 6.70
CA THR A 71 1.42 6.25 6.35
C THR A 71 2.33 6.41 5.15
N GLY A 72 1.94 7.19 4.15
CA GLY A 72 2.82 7.51 3.04
C GLY A 72 4.09 8.24 3.49
N ILE A 73 3.98 9.18 4.44
CA ILE A 73 5.14 9.84 5.06
C ILE A 73 6.02 8.82 5.80
N ILE A 74 5.43 7.90 6.57
CA ILE A 74 6.18 6.85 7.27
C ILE A 74 6.94 5.96 6.25
N ILE A 75 6.32 5.58 5.14
CA ILE A 75 6.95 4.79 4.08
C ILE A 75 8.13 5.56 3.47
N LEU A 76 7.98 6.86 3.20
CA LEU A 76 9.06 7.70 2.68
C LEU A 76 10.23 7.81 3.67
N CYS A 77 9.95 7.99 4.96
CA CYS A 77 10.97 7.97 6.00
C CYS A 77 11.70 6.63 6.07
N ALA A 78 10.97 5.51 6.02
CA ALA A 78 11.55 4.17 6.00
C ALA A 78 12.44 3.97 4.76
N THR A 79 11.97 4.41 3.60
CA THR A 79 12.71 4.34 2.33
C THR A 79 14.02 5.13 2.41
N PHE A 80 13.96 6.34 2.96
CA PHE A 80 15.16 7.17 3.17
C PHE A 80 16.19 6.48 4.07
N LEU A 81 15.75 5.91 5.21
CA LEU A 81 16.65 5.16 6.10
C LEU A 81 17.27 3.93 5.41
N LEU A 82 16.46 3.21 4.61
CA LEU A 82 16.97 2.07 3.81
C LEU A 82 18.00 2.52 2.79
N GLN A 83 17.78 3.64 2.12
CA GLN A 83 18.71 4.17 1.12
C GLN A 83 20.04 4.57 1.74
N LEU A 84 20.03 5.16 2.93
CA LEU A 84 21.25 5.53 3.65
C LEU A 84 22.12 4.32 4.03
N GLU A 85 21.49 3.18 4.35
CA GLU A 85 22.23 1.99 4.82
C GLU A 85 22.56 1.00 3.70
N SER A 86 21.60 0.70 2.82
CA SER A 86 21.74 -0.42 1.88
C SER A 86 22.04 0.01 0.45
N GLN A 87 21.74 1.25 0.07
CA GLN A 87 21.85 1.83 -1.29
C GLN A 87 21.26 0.92 -2.38
N ASN A 88 20.28 0.07 -2.00
CA ASN A 88 19.66 -0.89 -2.90
C ASN A 88 18.49 -0.25 -3.66
N LEU A 89 18.76 0.35 -4.80
CA LEU A 89 17.78 1.05 -5.63
C LEU A 89 16.63 0.14 -6.09
N LEU A 90 16.85 -1.17 -6.26
CA LEU A 90 15.78 -2.10 -6.66
C LEU A 90 14.69 -2.25 -5.58
N LEU A 91 15.01 -1.97 -4.32
CA LEU A 91 14.04 -1.97 -3.23
C LEU A 91 13.58 -0.56 -2.90
N THR A 92 14.50 0.41 -2.82
CA THR A 92 14.19 1.76 -2.33
C THR A 92 13.43 2.60 -3.36
N VAL A 93 13.69 2.44 -4.66
CA VAL A 93 12.94 3.18 -5.69
C VAL A 93 11.46 2.78 -5.71
N PRO A 94 11.07 1.50 -5.80
CA PRO A 94 9.65 1.12 -5.73
C PRO A 94 8.97 1.55 -4.42
N LEU A 95 9.66 1.43 -3.28
CA LEU A 95 9.11 1.88 -1.99
C LEU A 95 8.93 3.40 -1.92
N GLY A 96 9.87 4.18 -2.45
CA GLY A 96 9.75 5.63 -2.49
C GLY A 96 8.59 6.09 -3.40
N VAL A 97 8.48 5.48 -4.57
CA VAL A 97 7.38 5.76 -5.52
C VAL A 97 6.03 5.33 -4.91
N LEU A 98 5.98 4.18 -4.24
CA LEU A 98 4.80 3.74 -3.48
C LEU A 98 4.42 4.78 -2.42
N GLY A 99 5.37 5.24 -1.61
CA GLY A 99 5.12 6.23 -0.56
C GLY A 99 4.56 7.55 -1.12
N ILE A 100 5.11 8.04 -2.24
CA ILE A 100 4.58 9.21 -2.95
C ILE A 100 3.14 8.96 -3.42
N GLY A 101 2.87 7.79 -3.99
CA GLY A 101 1.52 7.41 -4.42
C GLY A 101 0.53 7.37 -3.26
N VAL A 102 0.92 6.80 -2.10
CA VAL A 102 0.06 6.73 -0.90
C VAL A 102 -0.25 8.12 -0.36
N VAL A 103 0.75 9.02 -0.26
CA VAL A 103 0.52 10.44 0.12
C VAL A 103 -0.42 11.11 -0.89
N GLY A 104 -0.18 10.89 -2.18
CA GLY A 104 -0.97 11.49 -3.25
C GLY A 104 -2.44 11.08 -3.20
N VAL A 105 -2.74 9.80 -2.95
CA VAL A 105 -4.12 9.30 -2.78
C VAL A 105 -4.82 10.00 -1.61
N GLY A 106 -4.10 10.24 -0.50
CA GLY A 106 -4.67 10.94 0.66
C GLY A 106 -4.89 12.45 0.43
N ILE A 107 -4.00 13.11 -0.33
CA ILE A 107 -4.13 14.55 -0.64
C ILE A 107 -5.17 14.79 -1.74
N PHE A 108 -5.28 13.88 -2.71
CA PHE A 108 -6.21 13.96 -3.83
C PHE A 108 -7.24 12.83 -3.73
N PRO A 109 -8.31 12.97 -2.92
CA PRO A 109 -9.37 11.97 -2.83
C PRO A 109 -10.06 11.73 -4.18
N GLY A 110 -10.90 10.68 -4.27
CA GLY A 110 -11.53 10.22 -5.50
C GLY A 110 -12.23 11.28 -6.34
N ASN A 111 -12.76 12.33 -5.70
CA ASN A 111 -13.40 13.45 -6.37
C ASN A 111 -12.43 14.41 -7.08
N ILE A 112 -11.13 14.33 -6.82
CA ILE A 112 -10.11 15.19 -7.44
C ILE A 112 -9.44 14.44 -8.61
N THR A 113 -10.17 14.32 -9.70
CA THR A 113 -9.66 13.70 -10.94
C THR A 113 -8.93 14.73 -11.83
N PRO A 114 -7.90 14.33 -12.58
CA PRO A 114 -7.35 12.98 -12.73
C PRO A 114 -6.33 12.58 -11.68
N TRP A 115 -5.97 13.47 -10.76
CA TRP A 115 -4.85 13.29 -9.82
C TRP A 115 -4.99 12.04 -8.96
N HIS A 116 -6.18 11.79 -8.43
CA HIS A 116 -6.43 10.57 -7.66
C HIS A 116 -6.05 9.30 -8.44
N SER A 117 -6.55 9.16 -9.65
CA SER A 117 -6.29 7.99 -10.50
C SER A 117 -4.81 7.84 -10.85
N ILE A 118 -4.11 8.96 -11.07
CA ILE A 118 -2.67 8.96 -11.33
C ILE A 118 -1.91 8.44 -10.11
N PHE A 119 -2.18 8.96 -8.91
CA PHE A 119 -1.49 8.52 -7.70
C PHE A 119 -1.85 7.10 -7.30
N ALA A 120 -3.10 6.67 -7.47
CA ALA A 120 -3.52 5.29 -7.27
C ALA A 120 -2.78 4.34 -8.22
N PHE A 121 -2.69 4.68 -9.51
CA PHE A 121 -1.95 3.88 -10.48
C PHE A 121 -0.45 3.80 -10.16
N ILE A 122 0.16 4.91 -9.74
CA ILE A 122 1.56 4.98 -9.32
C ILE A 122 1.79 4.05 -8.12
N LEU A 123 0.97 4.16 -7.08
CA LEU A 123 1.12 3.36 -5.86
C LEU A 123 0.96 1.86 -6.13
N PHE A 124 -0.08 1.47 -6.89
CA PHE A 124 -0.34 0.05 -7.17
C PHE A 124 0.73 -0.58 -8.06
N THR A 125 1.17 0.15 -9.09
CA THR A 125 2.25 -0.32 -9.98
C THR A 125 3.56 -0.46 -9.22
N ALA A 126 3.94 0.57 -8.45
CA ALA A 126 5.18 0.54 -7.68
C ALA A 126 5.16 -0.54 -6.59
N GLY A 127 4.03 -0.73 -5.91
CA GLY A 127 3.85 -1.76 -4.91
C GLY A 127 3.99 -3.16 -5.48
N GLY A 128 3.31 -3.44 -6.60
CA GLY A 128 3.40 -4.72 -7.29
C GLY A 128 4.81 -5.03 -7.80
N ILE A 129 5.49 -4.05 -8.43
CA ILE A 129 6.88 -4.18 -8.87
C ILE A 129 7.81 -4.40 -7.66
N GLY A 130 7.64 -3.63 -6.58
CA GLY A 130 8.44 -3.78 -5.36
C GLY A 130 8.31 -5.16 -4.74
N ALA A 131 7.10 -5.72 -4.73
CA ALA A 131 6.85 -7.08 -4.26
C ALA A 131 7.60 -8.13 -5.12
N ILE A 132 7.51 -8.03 -6.45
CA ILE A 132 8.22 -8.93 -7.36
C ILE A 132 9.75 -8.81 -7.18
N LEU A 133 10.27 -7.60 -7.14
CA LEU A 133 11.71 -7.37 -6.99
C LEU A 133 12.25 -7.86 -5.64
N SER A 134 11.40 -7.91 -4.61
CA SER A 134 11.76 -8.44 -3.29
C SER A 134 12.17 -9.92 -3.33
N TYR A 135 11.79 -10.66 -4.38
CA TYR A 135 12.30 -12.01 -4.62
C TYR A 135 13.82 -12.10 -4.59
N ARG A 136 14.52 -11.06 -5.03
CA ARG A 136 15.98 -11.03 -5.12
C ARG A 136 16.68 -10.78 -3.78
N PHE A 137 15.97 -10.27 -2.77
CA PHE A 137 16.57 -9.82 -1.50
C PHE A 137 16.13 -10.65 -0.30
N THR A 138 15.13 -11.48 -0.49
CA THR A 138 14.56 -12.30 0.56
C THR A 138 14.86 -13.78 0.32
N ARG A 139 14.76 -14.59 1.38
CA ARG A 139 15.08 -16.02 1.30
C ARG A 139 13.82 -16.85 1.11
N PHE A 140 14.00 -18.05 0.54
CA PHE A 140 12.94 -19.05 0.48
C PHE A 140 12.45 -19.41 1.90
N PRO A 141 11.14 -19.59 2.12
CA PRO A 141 10.05 -19.55 1.14
C PRO A 141 9.44 -18.16 0.91
N ILE A 142 9.78 -17.15 1.73
CA ILE A 142 9.12 -15.84 1.72
C ILE A 142 9.29 -15.07 0.40
N ASN A 143 10.40 -15.30 -0.31
CA ASN A 143 10.62 -14.70 -1.62
C ASN A 143 9.56 -15.12 -2.65
N LEU A 144 9.12 -16.40 -2.65
CA LEU A 144 8.04 -16.86 -3.51
C LEU A 144 6.70 -16.20 -3.13
N VAL A 145 6.44 -16.05 -1.84
CA VAL A 145 5.22 -15.38 -1.38
C VAL A 145 5.18 -13.94 -1.92
N PHE A 146 6.26 -13.19 -1.82
CA PHE A 146 6.32 -11.82 -2.33
C PHE A 146 6.19 -11.75 -3.85
N LEU A 147 6.82 -12.67 -4.57
CA LEU A 147 6.65 -12.78 -6.02
C LEU A 147 5.17 -13.00 -6.40
N VAL A 148 4.51 -13.95 -5.75
CA VAL A 148 3.09 -14.27 -6.00
C VAL A 148 2.21 -13.07 -5.67
N LEU A 149 2.41 -12.41 -4.53
CA LEU A 149 1.65 -11.21 -4.16
C LEU A 149 1.79 -10.09 -5.20
N GLY A 150 3.01 -9.83 -5.66
CA GLY A 150 3.26 -8.82 -6.69
C GLY A 150 2.63 -9.17 -8.04
N VAL A 151 2.71 -10.44 -8.46
CA VAL A 151 2.08 -10.91 -9.70
C VAL A 151 0.56 -10.78 -9.62
N ILE A 152 -0.06 -11.19 -8.50
CA ILE A 152 -1.50 -11.04 -8.28
C ILE A 152 -1.89 -9.56 -8.37
N ALA A 153 -1.21 -8.67 -7.65
CA ALA A 153 -1.51 -7.25 -7.65
C ALA A 153 -1.49 -6.66 -9.06
N LEU A 154 -0.41 -6.89 -9.82
CA LEU A 154 -0.29 -6.34 -11.18
C LEU A 154 -1.27 -7.01 -12.16
N PHE A 155 -1.53 -8.31 -12.01
CA PHE A 155 -2.50 -9.00 -12.85
C PHE A 155 -3.89 -8.39 -12.68
N PHE A 156 -4.37 -8.22 -11.45
CA PHE A 156 -5.66 -7.58 -11.21
C PHE A 156 -5.68 -6.08 -11.57
N LEU A 157 -4.55 -5.38 -11.46
CA LEU A 157 -4.45 -3.98 -11.88
C LEU A 157 -4.64 -3.82 -13.39
N PHE A 158 -3.93 -4.60 -14.18
CA PHE A 158 -3.92 -4.46 -15.64
C PHE A 158 -5.09 -5.15 -16.35
N PHE A 159 -5.70 -6.13 -15.70
CA PHE A 159 -6.82 -6.90 -16.25
C PHE A 159 -8.11 -6.72 -15.45
N ASN A 160 -8.27 -5.61 -14.74
CA ASN A 160 -9.40 -5.33 -13.84
C ASN A 160 -10.76 -5.53 -14.51
N GLU A 161 -10.93 -5.12 -15.76
CA GLU A 161 -12.19 -5.22 -16.51
C GLU A 161 -12.69 -6.67 -16.63
N LEU A 162 -11.79 -7.66 -16.62
CA LEU A 162 -12.16 -9.07 -16.67
C LEU A 162 -12.80 -9.55 -15.36
N PHE A 163 -12.48 -8.91 -14.24
CA PHE A 163 -12.88 -9.35 -12.90
C PHE A 163 -14.04 -8.56 -12.32
N ILE A 164 -14.25 -7.32 -12.74
CA ILE A 164 -15.35 -6.48 -12.27
C ILE A 164 -16.73 -7.18 -12.37
N PRO A 165 -17.10 -7.90 -13.45
CA PRO A 165 -18.38 -8.58 -13.52
C PRO A 165 -18.59 -9.64 -12.41
N TYR A 166 -17.51 -10.24 -11.91
CA TYR A 166 -17.56 -11.32 -10.92
C TYR A 166 -17.36 -10.81 -9.49
N LEU A 167 -16.43 -9.91 -9.29
CA LEU A 167 -15.99 -9.44 -7.97
C LEU A 167 -16.55 -8.06 -7.59
N GLY A 168 -17.11 -7.32 -8.54
CA GLY A 168 -17.40 -5.90 -8.40
C GLY A 168 -16.14 -5.04 -8.47
N LYS A 169 -16.32 -3.73 -8.51
CA LYS A 169 -15.19 -2.77 -8.52
C LYS A 169 -14.37 -2.86 -7.25
N GLY A 170 -15.06 -2.84 -6.11
CA GLY A 170 -14.41 -2.88 -4.80
C GLY A 170 -13.67 -4.18 -4.53
N GLY A 171 -14.27 -5.33 -4.89
CA GLY A 171 -13.60 -6.62 -4.78
C GLY A 171 -12.35 -6.68 -5.64
N THR A 172 -12.42 -6.20 -6.89
CA THR A 172 -11.28 -6.18 -7.82
C THR A 172 -10.14 -5.30 -7.29
N GLU A 173 -10.44 -4.10 -6.79
CA GLU A 173 -9.42 -3.22 -6.19
C GLU A 173 -8.73 -3.87 -4.98
N ARG A 174 -9.47 -4.62 -4.16
CA ARG A 174 -8.87 -5.32 -3.00
C ARG A 174 -7.87 -6.40 -3.42
N PHE A 175 -8.08 -7.07 -4.55
CA PHE A 175 -7.09 -7.99 -5.12
C PHE A 175 -5.85 -7.28 -5.68
N VAL A 176 -5.90 -5.98 -5.89
CA VAL A 176 -4.72 -5.15 -6.19
C VAL A 176 -4.06 -4.68 -4.88
N ALA A 177 -4.84 -4.07 -3.99
CA ALA A 177 -4.33 -3.37 -2.82
C ALA A 177 -3.82 -4.30 -1.71
N TYR A 178 -4.57 -5.36 -1.36
CA TYR A 178 -4.20 -6.21 -0.22
C TYR A 178 -2.93 -7.03 -0.44
N PRO A 179 -2.64 -7.60 -1.63
CA PRO A 179 -1.35 -8.23 -1.86
C PRO A 179 -0.17 -7.27 -1.64
N ILE A 180 -0.29 -6.01 -2.07
CA ILE A 180 0.75 -4.99 -1.85
C ILE A 180 0.89 -4.68 -0.35
N LEU A 181 -0.23 -4.56 0.36
CA LEU A 181 -0.25 -4.31 1.78
C LEU A 181 0.40 -5.46 2.58
N PHE A 182 0.05 -6.71 2.26
CA PHE A 182 0.65 -7.88 2.89
C PHE A 182 2.14 -8.02 2.56
N TRP A 183 2.54 -7.70 1.32
CA TRP A 183 3.95 -7.61 0.99
C TRP A 183 4.67 -6.55 1.84
N MET A 184 4.11 -5.35 2.00
CA MET A 184 4.72 -4.27 2.76
C MET A 184 4.90 -4.65 4.24
N ILE A 185 3.88 -5.28 4.87
CA ILE A 185 3.97 -5.83 6.22
C ILE A 185 5.06 -6.92 6.28
N GLY A 186 5.06 -7.82 5.32
CA GLY A 186 6.01 -8.93 5.25
C GLY A 186 7.45 -8.49 5.04
N ILE A 187 7.71 -7.58 4.11
CA ILE A 187 9.08 -7.06 3.87
C ILE A 187 9.55 -6.22 5.07
N GLY A 188 8.66 -5.46 5.68
CA GLY A 188 8.93 -4.70 6.90
C GLY A 188 9.38 -5.62 8.04
N SER A 189 8.63 -6.68 8.32
CA SER A 189 8.97 -7.70 9.30
C SER A 189 10.30 -8.39 8.97
N TYR A 190 10.50 -8.77 7.71
CA TYR A 190 11.75 -9.40 7.25
C TYR A 190 12.98 -8.52 7.49
N LEU A 191 12.89 -7.23 7.16
CA LEU A 191 13.98 -6.27 7.35
C LEU A 191 14.24 -6.01 8.85
N ALA A 192 13.19 -5.90 9.67
CA ALA A 192 13.28 -5.71 11.12
C ALA A 192 13.92 -6.92 11.82
N GLY A 193 13.61 -8.15 11.36
CA GLY A 193 14.12 -9.39 11.95
C GLY A 193 15.52 -9.81 11.45
N THR A 194 16.11 -9.09 10.50
CA THR A 194 17.42 -9.46 9.96
C THR A 194 18.53 -9.09 10.94
N ILE A 195 18.90 -10.04 11.82
CA ILE A 195 20.06 -9.91 12.71
C ILE A 195 21.31 -10.01 11.84
N GLN A 196 22.07 -8.93 11.73
CA GLN A 196 23.41 -9.02 11.16
C GLN A 196 24.27 -9.85 12.11
N LYS A 197 24.72 -11.05 11.66
CA LYS A 197 25.77 -11.77 12.35
C LYS A 197 26.94 -10.81 12.55
N LYS A 198 27.33 -10.54 13.81
CA LYS A 198 28.63 -9.95 14.11
C LYS A 198 29.66 -10.82 13.41
N SER A 199 30.43 -10.27 12.48
CA SER A 199 31.67 -10.89 12.06
C SER A 199 32.53 -11.01 13.33
N ALA A 200 32.74 -12.21 13.78
CA ALA A 200 33.76 -12.49 14.79
C ALA A 200 35.11 -12.06 14.16
N SER A 201 35.61 -10.95 14.63
CA SER A 201 36.98 -10.50 14.40
C SER A 201 37.91 -11.19 15.37
#